data_e76d72eaafedf8cbafd2d65ada12753c
#
_entry.id   e76d72eaafedf8cbafd2d65ada12753c
#
_cell.length_a   1.000
_cell.length_b   1.000
_cell.length_c   1.000
_cell.angle_alpha   90.00
_cell.angle_beta   90.00
_cell.angle_gamma   90.00
#
_symmetry.space_group_name_H-M   'P 1'
#
loop_
_entity.id
_entity.type
_entity.pdbx_description
1 polymer ?
#
loop_
_entity_poly.entity_id
_entity_poly.type
_entity_poly.pdbx_seq_one_letter_code
_entity_poly.pdbx_strand_id
1 'polypeptide(L)'
;MGFQIFNFEDNSNVSVVSHKGIFKVIQYDKDLSCTADDAQMKFYMSQMNVKKRQLMITLNGESVNIQPGAMQWYVGDVHQSTGLKGIGDTIKKFFNAQVTGESTIKPQYEGTGVIVTEPSYKHYIIEDLDDWNGAMCVEDGLYCASETKVNLSTSMIKSVSGQTIGDEGLFNLCLKGSGKVVLECNVPQEELITIDLHNDTLKIDGSFAIAWSENLDFTVERSGKTLIGSAMSGEGLVNVYRGTGRVLILSLIHI
;
A
#
# COMPACT_ATOMS: atom_id res chain seq x y z
N MET A 1 23.41 -14.50 12.80
CA MET A 1 22.37 -13.97 13.73
C MET A 1 22.42 -14.82 15.00
N GLY A 2 22.22 -14.23 16.19
CA GLY A 2 22.28 -14.94 17.48
C GLY A 2 20.97 -15.61 17.89
N PHE A 3 20.00 -15.78 16.97
CA PHE A 3 18.68 -16.38 17.22
C PHE A 3 18.29 -17.37 16.11
N GLN A 4 17.34 -18.24 16.43
CA GLN A 4 16.69 -19.14 15.49
C GLN A 4 15.17 -19.02 15.69
N ILE A 5 14.41 -19.06 14.59
CA ILE A 5 12.95 -19.04 14.60
C ILE A 5 12.50 -20.41 14.13
N PHE A 6 11.70 -21.11 14.96
CA PHE A 6 11.15 -22.42 14.66
C PHE A 6 9.65 -22.33 14.45
N ASN A 7 9.10 -23.27 13.70
CA ASN A 7 7.67 -23.40 13.44
C ASN A 7 7.05 -22.14 12.80
N PHE A 8 7.82 -21.48 11.93
CA PHE A 8 7.41 -20.32 11.18
C PHE A 8 7.59 -20.59 9.68
N GLU A 9 8.75 -20.31 9.06
CA GLU A 9 8.97 -20.65 7.65
C GLU A 9 9.11 -22.16 7.40
N ASP A 10 9.50 -22.91 8.40
CA ASP A 10 9.60 -24.39 8.41
C ASP A 10 8.29 -25.10 8.80
N ASN A 11 7.20 -24.37 8.99
CA ASN A 11 5.88 -24.90 9.31
C ASN A 11 5.16 -25.39 8.04
N SER A 12 4.66 -26.63 8.05
CA SER A 12 3.95 -27.21 6.91
C SER A 12 2.62 -26.52 6.54
N ASN A 13 2.09 -25.66 7.42
CA ASN A 13 0.89 -24.85 7.17
C ASN A 13 1.24 -23.43 6.68
N VAL A 14 2.52 -23.18 6.37
CA VAL A 14 3.00 -21.85 5.99
C VAL A 14 3.66 -21.93 4.61
N SER A 15 3.33 -20.96 3.76
CA SER A 15 3.91 -20.80 2.43
C SER A 15 4.52 -19.42 2.29
N VAL A 16 5.65 -19.31 1.60
CA VAL A 16 6.19 -18.03 1.13
C VAL A 16 5.61 -17.76 -0.25
N VAL A 17 4.73 -16.78 -0.36
CA VAL A 17 4.01 -16.47 -1.62
C VAL A 17 4.66 -15.36 -2.44
N SER A 18 5.51 -14.55 -1.82
CA SER A 18 6.31 -13.53 -2.52
C SER A 18 7.59 -13.22 -1.75
N HIS A 19 8.69 -12.96 -2.46
CA HIS A 19 9.95 -12.53 -1.88
C HIS A 19 10.69 -11.58 -2.83
N LYS A 20 10.87 -10.33 -2.39
CA LYS A 20 11.66 -9.34 -3.13
C LYS A 20 12.54 -8.53 -2.14
N GLY A 21 13.85 -8.62 -2.27
CA GLY A 21 14.81 -7.94 -1.42
C GLY A 21 14.67 -8.35 0.05
N ILE A 22 14.48 -7.38 0.95
CA ILE A 22 14.32 -7.62 2.39
C ILE A 22 12.91 -8.09 2.77
N PHE A 23 11.94 -8.03 1.84
CA PHE A 23 10.52 -8.31 2.06
C PHE A 23 10.14 -9.72 1.63
N LYS A 24 9.46 -10.44 2.50
CA LYS A 24 8.93 -11.78 2.27
C LYS A 24 7.48 -11.85 2.76
N VAL A 25 6.58 -12.31 1.91
CA VAL A 25 5.16 -12.49 2.26
C VAL A 25 4.94 -13.91 2.72
N ILE A 26 4.57 -14.07 3.97
CA ILE A 26 4.22 -15.34 4.62
C ILE A 26 2.71 -15.51 4.55
N GLN A 27 2.25 -16.67 4.10
CA GLN A 27 0.84 -17.04 4.04
C GLN A 27 0.59 -18.30 4.87
N TYR A 28 -0.47 -18.26 5.67
CA TYR A 28 -0.98 -19.45 6.39
C TYR A 28 -2.03 -20.13 5.51
N ASP A 29 -1.77 -21.40 5.12
CA ASP A 29 -2.64 -22.12 4.20
C ASP A 29 -3.99 -22.44 4.79
N LYS A 30 -4.04 -22.63 6.11
CA LYS A 30 -5.28 -22.85 6.88
C LYS A 30 -5.22 -22.05 8.18
N ASP A 31 -6.35 -21.55 8.62
CA ASP A 31 -6.51 -21.05 9.99
C ASP A 31 -6.82 -22.23 10.92
N LEU A 32 -5.77 -22.76 11.56
CA LEU A 32 -5.87 -23.89 12.46
C LEU A 32 -6.47 -23.53 13.83
N SER A 33 -6.65 -22.24 14.12
CA SER A 33 -7.28 -21.73 15.35
C SER A 33 -8.80 -21.65 15.22
N CYS A 34 -9.43 -22.53 14.44
CA CYS A 34 -10.88 -22.56 14.29
C CYS A 34 -11.56 -23.30 15.44
N THR A 35 -12.80 -22.90 15.72
CA THR A 35 -13.72 -23.60 16.62
C THR A 35 -14.63 -24.54 15.82
N ALA A 36 -15.39 -25.39 16.50
CA ALA A 36 -16.37 -26.27 15.84
C ALA A 36 -17.43 -25.45 15.07
N ASP A 37 -17.79 -24.28 15.59
CA ASP A 37 -18.83 -23.43 15.01
C ASP A 37 -18.39 -22.71 13.73
N ASP A 38 -17.10 -22.38 13.59
CA ASP A 38 -16.57 -21.63 12.44
C ASP A 38 -15.71 -22.49 11.48
N ALA A 39 -15.51 -23.78 11.79
CA ALA A 39 -14.65 -24.66 11.02
C ALA A 39 -15.06 -24.80 9.55
N GLN A 40 -16.37 -24.89 9.28
CA GLN A 40 -16.89 -24.97 7.91
C GLN A 40 -16.59 -23.70 7.12
N MET A 41 -16.84 -22.52 7.69
CA MET A 41 -16.55 -21.23 7.07
C MET A 41 -15.06 -21.11 6.77
N LYS A 42 -14.18 -21.38 7.75
CA LYS A 42 -12.74 -21.30 7.59
C LYS A 42 -12.18 -22.30 6.58
N PHE A 43 -12.79 -23.48 6.47
CA PHE A 43 -12.45 -24.42 5.41
C PHE A 43 -12.68 -23.79 4.02
N TYR A 44 -13.87 -23.26 3.76
CA TYR A 44 -14.16 -22.63 2.46
C TYR A 44 -13.33 -21.38 2.22
N MET A 45 -13.08 -20.55 3.23
CA MET A 45 -12.17 -19.40 3.12
C MET A 45 -10.79 -19.82 2.61
N SER A 46 -10.22 -20.90 3.15
CA SER A 46 -8.90 -21.40 2.73
C SER A 46 -8.89 -21.89 1.27
N GLN A 47 -10.01 -22.45 0.77
CA GLN A 47 -10.15 -22.87 -0.62
C GLN A 47 -10.29 -21.68 -1.58
N MET A 48 -10.86 -20.56 -1.10
CA MET A 48 -11.11 -19.36 -1.88
C MET A 48 -10.02 -18.28 -1.75
N ASN A 49 -8.80 -18.68 -1.34
CA ASN A 49 -7.67 -17.75 -1.16
C ASN A 49 -7.89 -16.66 -0.08
N VAL A 50 -8.86 -16.83 0.81
CA VAL A 50 -9.07 -15.97 1.98
C VAL A 50 -8.22 -16.50 3.12
N LYS A 51 -6.93 -16.18 3.09
CA LYS A 51 -5.91 -16.70 3.99
C LYS A 51 -5.25 -15.58 4.78
N LYS A 52 -4.81 -15.85 5.99
CA LYS A 52 -4.00 -14.90 6.77
C LYS A 52 -2.61 -14.78 6.17
N ARG A 53 -2.10 -13.55 6.09
CA ARG A 53 -0.75 -13.24 5.62
C ARG A 53 -0.06 -12.28 6.57
N GLN A 54 1.25 -12.35 6.58
CA GLN A 54 2.14 -11.43 7.30
C GLN A 54 3.27 -11.00 6.38
N LEU A 55 3.75 -9.79 6.57
CA LEU A 55 4.99 -9.34 5.96
C LEU A 55 6.14 -9.66 6.92
N MET A 56 7.10 -10.46 6.47
CA MET A 56 8.37 -10.69 7.13
C MET A 56 9.44 -9.83 6.48
N ILE A 57 10.20 -9.10 7.28
CA ILE A 57 11.25 -8.18 6.85
C ILE A 57 12.55 -8.64 7.47
N THR A 58 13.55 -8.97 6.64
CA THR A 58 14.87 -9.39 7.11
C THR A 58 15.87 -8.27 6.90
N LEU A 59 16.44 -7.76 8.01
CA LEU A 59 17.45 -6.70 8.01
C LEU A 59 18.85 -7.28 8.27
N ASN A 60 19.84 -6.90 7.46
CA ASN A 60 21.26 -7.23 7.63
C ASN A 60 22.08 -5.94 7.61
N GLY A 61 21.72 -4.97 8.45
CA GLY A 61 22.29 -3.62 8.48
C GLY A 61 21.48 -2.60 7.67
N GLU A 62 20.37 -3.03 7.04
CA GLU A 62 19.46 -2.11 6.36
C GLU A 62 18.48 -1.46 7.33
N SER A 63 17.69 -0.56 6.77
CA SER A 63 16.59 0.10 7.48
C SER A 63 15.31 0.11 6.65
N VAL A 64 14.16 0.10 7.34
CA VAL A 64 12.81 0.01 6.77
C VAL A 64 11.86 0.96 7.46
N ASN A 65 10.97 1.59 6.70
CA ASN A 65 9.82 2.31 7.21
C ASN A 65 8.60 1.37 7.21
N ILE A 66 7.83 1.36 8.29
CA ILE A 66 6.64 0.50 8.42
C ILE A 66 5.44 1.37 8.84
N GLN A 67 4.24 1.03 8.38
CA GLN A 67 3.00 1.67 8.79
C GLN A 67 2.84 1.60 10.31
N PRO A 68 2.50 2.72 10.99
CA PRO A 68 2.25 2.71 12.44
C PRO A 68 1.24 1.63 12.83
N GLY A 69 1.59 0.83 13.85
CA GLY A 69 0.75 -0.24 14.36
C GLY A 69 0.81 -1.56 13.58
N ALA A 70 1.52 -1.63 12.45
CA ALA A 70 1.58 -2.86 11.67
C ALA A 70 2.56 -3.90 12.23
N MET A 71 3.53 -3.52 13.06
CA MET A 71 4.52 -4.45 13.62
C MET A 71 3.91 -5.30 14.74
N GLN A 72 4.00 -6.63 14.61
CA GLN A 72 3.60 -7.56 15.65
C GLN A 72 4.77 -7.92 16.57
N TRP A 73 5.90 -8.32 16.00
CA TRP A 73 7.11 -8.63 16.76
C TRP A 73 8.38 -8.45 15.91
N TYR A 74 9.50 -8.31 16.59
CA TYR A 74 10.82 -8.39 15.96
C TYR A 74 11.82 -9.09 16.88
N VAL A 75 12.91 -9.59 16.29
CA VAL A 75 14.00 -10.27 17.00
C VAL A 75 15.34 -9.92 16.36
N GLY A 76 16.39 -9.86 17.16
CA GLY A 76 17.74 -9.49 16.77
C GLY A 76 18.14 -8.13 17.31
N ASP A 77 19.23 -7.58 16.78
CA ASP A 77 19.70 -6.24 17.08
C ASP A 77 18.99 -5.22 16.19
N VAL A 78 17.73 -5.00 16.47
CA VAL A 78 16.85 -4.10 15.73
C VAL A 78 16.44 -2.94 16.63
N HIS A 79 16.60 -1.73 16.13
CA HIS A 79 16.26 -0.50 16.84
C HIS A 79 15.18 0.26 16.12
N GLN A 80 14.18 0.72 16.86
CA GLN A 80 13.15 1.61 16.35
C GLN A 80 13.59 3.06 16.52
N SER A 81 13.45 3.85 15.46
CA SER A 81 13.62 5.30 15.49
C SER A 81 12.43 5.98 14.81
N THR A 82 12.26 7.25 15.05
CA THR A 82 11.23 8.04 14.35
C THR A 82 11.72 8.64 13.04
N GLY A 83 13.00 8.39 12.67
CA GLY A 83 13.64 9.02 11.50
C GLY A 83 13.80 10.55 11.61
N LEU A 84 13.40 11.13 12.74
CA LEU A 84 13.37 12.59 12.96
C LEU A 84 14.59 13.02 13.78
N LYS A 85 15.48 13.76 13.15
CA LYS A 85 16.62 14.43 13.82
C LYS A 85 16.15 15.78 14.38
N GLY A 86 15.86 15.84 15.73
CA GLY A 86 15.56 17.09 16.45
C GLY A 86 14.18 17.13 17.12
N ILE A 87 14.15 17.39 18.42
CA ILE A 87 12.98 17.24 19.30
C ILE A 87 11.97 18.42 19.19
N GLY A 88 12.36 19.58 18.69
CA GLY A 88 11.57 20.81 18.79
C GLY A 88 10.52 21.04 17.69
N ASP A 89 10.84 20.73 16.44
CA ASP A 89 9.94 20.97 15.28
C ASP A 89 9.02 19.78 14.95
N THR A 90 9.30 18.66 15.57
CA THR A 90 8.72 17.34 15.27
C THR A 90 7.27 17.24 15.75
N ILE A 91 6.98 17.77 16.94
CA ILE A 91 5.63 17.70 17.54
C ILE A 91 4.63 18.54 16.72
N LYS A 92 5.05 19.70 16.20
CA LYS A 92 4.18 20.52 15.32
C LYS A 92 3.92 19.86 13.98
N LYS A 93 4.90 19.15 13.41
CA LYS A 93 4.72 18.38 12.16
C LYS A 93 3.81 17.16 12.39
N PHE A 94 3.89 16.52 13.56
CA PHE A 94 2.99 15.40 13.93
C PHE A 94 1.52 15.85 14.01
N PHE A 95 1.24 17.00 14.63
CA PHE A 95 -0.13 17.52 14.73
C PHE A 95 -0.67 18.00 13.40
N ASN A 96 0.16 18.54 12.51
CA ASN A 96 -0.26 18.96 11.19
C ASN A 96 -0.44 17.79 10.20
N ALA A 97 0.22 16.65 10.43
CA ALA A 97 0.10 15.45 9.60
C ALA A 97 -1.20 14.65 9.85
N GLN A 98 -1.90 14.89 10.96
CA GLN A 98 -3.23 14.29 11.21
C GLN A 98 -4.34 14.87 10.31
N VAL A 99 -4.09 15.97 9.62
CA VAL A 99 -5.08 16.63 8.74
C VAL A 99 -5.24 15.91 7.40
N THR A 100 -4.33 15.01 7.02
CA THR A 100 -4.27 14.40 5.66
C THR A 100 -4.59 12.89 5.62
N GLY A 101 -5.25 12.33 6.63
CA GLY A 101 -5.65 10.91 6.62
C GLY A 101 -4.49 9.92 6.80
N GLU A 102 -3.41 10.02 6.01
CA GLU A 102 -2.24 9.18 6.11
C GLU A 102 -0.96 9.98 6.41
N SER A 103 -0.31 9.73 7.56
CA SER A 103 0.93 10.41 7.94
C SER A 103 2.09 10.01 7.04
N THR A 104 2.84 11.01 6.54
CA THR A 104 4.13 10.78 5.85
C THR A 104 5.26 10.38 6.80
N ILE A 105 5.04 10.51 8.12
CA ILE A 105 6.01 10.11 9.14
C ILE A 105 5.70 8.69 9.56
N LYS A 106 6.59 7.78 9.25
CA LYS A 106 6.47 6.35 9.57
C LYS A 106 7.54 5.94 10.59
N PRO A 107 7.25 5.01 11.51
CA PRO A 107 8.29 4.36 12.30
C PRO A 107 9.36 3.75 11.41
N GLN A 108 10.61 4.05 11.73
CA GLN A 108 11.77 3.45 11.06
C GLN A 108 12.38 2.39 11.97
N TYR A 109 12.73 1.25 11.39
CA TYR A 109 13.47 0.19 12.05
C TYR A 109 14.79 -0.02 11.32
N GLU A 110 15.88 -0.19 12.07
CA GLU A 110 17.23 -0.39 11.51
C GLU A 110 18.01 -1.42 12.32
N GLY A 111 18.99 -2.07 11.71
CA GLY A 111 19.87 -3.02 12.37
C GLY A 111 19.94 -4.38 11.69
N THR A 112 20.10 -5.43 12.49
CA THR A 112 20.23 -6.82 11.99
C THR A 112 19.25 -7.73 12.73
N GLY A 113 18.25 -8.24 12.01
CA GLY A 113 17.23 -9.07 12.61
C GLY A 113 16.06 -9.34 11.69
N VAL A 114 14.95 -9.77 12.27
CA VAL A 114 13.70 -10.05 11.58
C VAL A 114 12.57 -9.27 12.24
N ILE A 115 11.72 -8.66 11.41
CA ILE A 115 10.49 -7.98 11.84
C ILE A 115 9.33 -8.69 11.15
N VAL A 116 8.22 -8.88 11.86
CA VAL A 116 7.00 -9.50 11.32
C VAL A 116 5.81 -8.61 11.66
N THR A 117 4.95 -8.39 10.68
CA THR A 117 3.74 -7.58 10.85
C THR A 117 2.60 -8.37 11.47
N GLU A 118 1.56 -7.67 11.94
CA GLU A 118 0.29 -8.29 12.33
C GLU A 118 -0.32 -9.11 11.18
N PRO A 119 -0.94 -10.26 11.45
CA PRO A 119 -1.59 -11.06 10.43
C PRO A 119 -2.88 -10.38 9.95
N SER A 120 -3.05 -10.33 8.63
CA SER A 120 -4.28 -9.84 8.00
C SER A 120 -4.77 -10.77 6.90
N TYR A 121 -6.03 -10.62 6.47
CA TYR A 121 -6.58 -11.34 5.30
C TYR A 121 -6.31 -10.61 3.98
N LYS A 122 -5.64 -9.46 4.03
CA LYS A 122 -5.25 -8.70 2.84
C LYS A 122 -4.06 -9.36 2.13
N HIS A 123 -3.77 -8.87 0.95
CA HIS A 123 -2.66 -9.30 0.12
C HIS A 123 -1.55 -8.25 0.16
N TYR A 124 -0.30 -8.70 0.14
CA TYR A 124 0.86 -7.81 0.07
C TYR A 124 1.42 -7.82 -1.35
N ILE A 125 1.52 -6.64 -1.93
CA ILE A 125 2.07 -6.40 -3.26
C ILE A 125 3.41 -5.68 -3.09
N ILE A 126 4.50 -6.28 -3.59
CA ILE A 126 5.83 -5.71 -3.49
C ILE A 126 6.18 -5.09 -4.84
N GLU A 127 6.20 -3.75 -4.89
CA GLU A 127 6.57 -2.96 -6.05
C GLU A 127 8.02 -2.46 -5.94
N ASP A 128 8.69 -2.30 -7.08
CA ASP A 128 9.98 -1.65 -7.18
C ASP A 128 9.79 -0.26 -7.80
N LEU A 129 10.22 0.81 -7.15
CA LEU A 129 10.05 2.17 -7.68
C LEU A 129 10.79 2.40 -9.00
N ASP A 130 11.80 1.59 -9.30
CA ASP A 130 12.50 1.67 -10.57
C ASP A 130 11.57 1.31 -11.76
N ASP A 131 10.57 0.44 -11.54
CA ASP A 131 9.53 0.10 -12.51
C ASP A 131 8.51 1.24 -12.72
N TRP A 132 8.53 2.26 -11.86
CA TRP A 132 7.66 3.43 -11.83
C TRP A 132 8.39 4.74 -12.18
N ASN A 133 9.55 4.64 -12.82
CA ASN A 133 10.44 5.78 -13.08
C ASN A 133 10.83 6.57 -11.82
N GLY A 134 10.93 5.87 -10.68
CA GLY A 134 11.35 6.42 -9.39
C GLY A 134 10.29 7.18 -8.62
N ALA A 135 9.02 7.19 -9.06
CA ALA A 135 7.96 7.86 -8.32
C ALA A 135 6.56 7.28 -8.61
N MET A 136 5.85 6.90 -7.55
CA MET A 136 4.46 6.44 -7.61
C MET A 136 3.61 7.11 -6.55
N CYS A 137 2.35 7.39 -6.84
CA CYS A 137 1.33 7.74 -5.86
C CYS A 137 0.41 6.55 -5.64
N VAL A 138 -0.10 6.41 -4.42
CA VAL A 138 -0.95 5.30 -4.02
C VAL A 138 -2.25 5.81 -3.40
N GLU A 139 -3.31 5.02 -3.51
CA GLU A 139 -4.57 5.27 -2.83
C GLU A 139 -4.36 5.18 -1.30
N ASP A 140 -5.16 5.95 -0.56
CA ASP A 140 -5.06 6.04 0.90
C ASP A 140 -5.25 4.67 1.57
N GLY A 141 -4.47 4.42 2.62
CA GLY A 141 -4.54 3.19 3.41
C GLY A 141 -3.89 1.94 2.80
N LEU A 142 -3.24 2.04 1.63
CA LEU A 142 -2.57 0.90 1.00
C LEU A 142 -1.09 0.74 1.42
N TYR A 143 -0.44 1.81 1.88
CA TYR A 143 0.96 1.73 2.27
C TYR A 143 1.15 0.82 3.49
N CYS A 144 2.05 -0.15 3.40
CA CYS A 144 2.45 -1.03 4.50
C CYS A 144 3.89 -0.79 4.96
N ALA A 145 4.85 -0.86 4.03
CA ALA A 145 6.27 -0.70 4.33
C ALA A 145 7.06 -0.21 3.11
N SER A 146 8.26 0.32 3.35
CA SER A 146 9.21 0.65 2.29
C SER A 146 10.65 0.64 2.79
N GLU A 147 11.60 0.38 1.90
CA GLU A 147 13.02 0.67 2.17
C GLU A 147 13.19 2.17 2.46
N THR A 148 14.13 2.54 3.32
CA THR A 148 14.33 3.95 3.73
C THR A 148 14.88 4.87 2.64
N LYS A 149 15.34 4.31 1.52
CA LYS A 149 15.67 5.07 0.31
C LYS A 149 14.44 5.67 -0.38
N VAL A 150 13.26 5.19 -0.02
CA VAL A 150 11.97 5.70 -0.48
C VAL A 150 11.55 6.87 0.41
N ASN A 151 11.40 8.03 -0.21
CA ASN A 151 10.91 9.25 0.44
C ASN A 151 9.38 9.33 0.30
N LEU A 152 8.70 9.54 1.42
CA LEU A 152 7.25 9.71 1.47
C LEU A 152 6.91 11.20 1.38
N SER A 153 5.96 11.54 0.51
CA SER A 153 5.43 12.89 0.33
C SER A 153 3.92 12.82 0.05
N THR A 154 3.24 13.96 0.10
CA THR A 154 1.82 14.05 -0.28
C THR A 154 1.67 14.88 -1.55
N SER A 155 0.76 14.48 -2.43
CA SER A 155 0.35 15.23 -3.61
C SER A 155 -1.12 15.62 -3.51
N MET A 156 -1.42 16.89 -3.80
CA MET A 156 -2.80 17.39 -3.76
C MET A 156 -3.55 16.98 -5.03
N ILE A 157 -4.77 16.46 -4.84
CA ILE A 157 -5.67 16.11 -5.94
C ILE A 157 -6.27 17.40 -6.53
N LYS A 158 -6.06 17.62 -7.82
CA LYS A 158 -6.65 18.75 -8.55
C LYS A 158 -8.06 18.39 -9.01
N SER A 159 -9.08 19.13 -8.58
CA SER A 159 -10.42 19.03 -9.13
C SER A 159 -10.67 20.11 -10.18
N VAL A 160 -11.06 19.72 -11.38
CA VAL A 160 -11.39 20.65 -12.47
C VAL A 160 -12.78 21.28 -12.30
N SER A 161 -13.63 20.72 -11.46
CA SER A 161 -15.03 21.16 -11.30
C SER A 161 -15.18 22.45 -10.48
N GLY A 162 -14.11 23.06 -9.96
CA GLY A 162 -14.15 24.30 -9.17
C GLY A 162 -14.91 24.19 -7.83
N GLN A 163 -15.48 23.04 -7.53
CA GLN A 163 -15.96 22.72 -6.20
C GLN A 163 -14.78 22.09 -5.45
N THR A 164 -14.21 22.83 -4.52
CA THR A 164 -13.36 22.28 -3.48
C THR A 164 -14.14 21.12 -2.85
N ILE A 165 -13.63 19.91 -3.01
CA ILE A 165 -14.11 18.75 -2.27
C ILE A 165 -13.64 18.97 -0.82
N GLY A 166 -14.41 19.77 -0.07
CA GLY A 166 -14.09 20.22 1.28
C GLY A 166 -12.95 21.25 1.33
N ASP A 167 -12.95 22.12 2.32
CA ASP A 167 -11.89 23.13 2.58
C ASP A 167 -10.50 22.50 2.87
N GLU A 168 -10.38 21.19 3.00
CA GLU A 168 -9.20 20.43 3.42
C GLU A 168 -8.60 19.58 2.28
N GLY A 169 -8.75 19.84 1.02
CA GLY A 169 -8.12 19.15 -0.11
C GLY A 169 -7.90 17.63 0.07
N LEU A 170 -8.17 16.81 -0.92
CA LEU A 170 -7.77 15.41 -0.88
C LEU A 170 -6.29 15.29 -1.28
N PHE A 171 -5.54 14.49 -0.53
CA PHE A 171 -4.12 14.24 -0.77
C PHE A 171 -3.88 12.75 -0.93
N ASN A 172 -3.01 12.39 -1.87
CA ASN A 172 -2.51 11.04 -2.04
C ASN A 172 -1.09 10.94 -1.49
N LEU A 173 -0.77 9.78 -0.90
CA LEU A 173 0.61 9.46 -0.54
C LEU A 173 1.41 9.17 -1.81
N CYS A 174 2.55 9.86 -1.97
CA CYS A 174 3.47 9.63 -3.07
C CYS A 174 4.83 9.17 -2.53
N LEU A 175 5.40 8.18 -3.19
CA LEU A 175 6.60 7.45 -2.86
C LEU A 175 7.64 7.74 -3.92
N LYS A 176 8.82 8.27 -3.53
CA LYS A 176 9.86 8.75 -4.43
C LYS A 176 11.23 8.20 -4.08
N GLY A 177 12.03 7.95 -5.08
CA GLY A 177 13.41 7.48 -4.93
C GLY A 177 13.64 6.15 -5.62
N SER A 178 14.45 5.30 -5.02
CA SER A 178 14.72 3.93 -5.48
C SER A 178 14.47 2.94 -4.36
N GLY A 179 14.14 1.70 -4.70
CA GLY A 179 13.92 0.64 -3.72
C GLY A 179 12.48 0.13 -3.71
N LYS A 180 12.23 -0.77 -2.77
CA LYS A 180 10.98 -1.53 -2.73
C LYS A 180 9.98 -0.92 -1.78
N VAL A 181 8.72 -1.02 -2.21
CA VAL A 181 7.53 -0.60 -1.48
C VAL A 181 6.60 -1.79 -1.34
N VAL A 182 5.97 -1.93 -0.19
CA VAL A 182 4.95 -2.95 0.05
C VAL A 182 3.62 -2.26 0.26
N LEU A 183 2.65 -2.65 -0.56
CA LEU A 183 1.26 -2.24 -0.46
C LEU A 183 0.42 -3.38 0.15
N GLU A 184 -0.50 -3.05 1.03
CA GLU A 184 -1.46 -3.97 1.62
C GLU A 184 -2.83 -3.78 0.97
N CYS A 185 -3.23 -4.69 0.08
CA CYS A 185 -4.39 -4.59 -0.79
C CYS A 185 -5.47 -5.63 -0.45
N ASN A 186 -6.72 -5.30 -0.71
CA ASN A 186 -7.84 -6.24 -0.52
C ASN A 186 -7.92 -7.33 -1.58
N VAL A 187 -7.24 -7.14 -2.73
CA VAL A 187 -7.22 -8.10 -3.84
C VAL A 187 -5.82 -8.63 -4.09
N PRO A 188 -5.66 -9.86 -4.60
CA PRO A 188 -4.37 -10.43 -4.96
C PRO A 188 -3.78 -9.75 -6.21
N GLN A 189 -2.47 -9.92 -6.42
CA GLN A 189 -1.78 -9.35 -7.57
C GLN A 189 -2.34 -9.84 -8.92
N GLU A 190 -2.86 -11.06 -8.98
CA GLU A 190 -3.47 -11.68 -10.15
C GLU A 190 -4.77 -10.98 -10.58
N GLU A 191 -5.40 -10.22 -9.69
CA GLU A 191 -6.60 -9.42 -9.96
C GLU A 191 -6.27 -7.93 -10.17
N LEU A 192 -5.02 -7.59 -10.43
CA LEU A 192 -4.59 -6.24 -10.77
C LEU A 192 -4.25 -6.14 -12.25
N ILE A 193 -4.74 -5.08 -12.89
CA ILE A 193 -4.42 -4.75 -14.28
C ILE A 193 -3.41 -3.61 -14.28
N THR A 194 -2.30 -3.80 -14.97
CA THR A 194 -1.31 -2.75 -15.21
C THR A 194 -1.57 -2.11 -16.58
N ILE A 195 -1.69 -0.77 -16.61
CA ILE A 195 -1.85 0.00 -17.84
C ILE A 195 -0.67 0.95 -17.98
N ASP A 196 0.13 0.78 -19.02
CA ASP A 196 1.21 1.69 -19.38
C ASP A 196 0.71 2.68 -20.43
N LEU A 197 0.68 3.97 -20.09
CA LEU A 197 0.28 5.06 -20.96
C LEU A 197 1.50 5.65 -21.68
N HIS A 198 1.37 5.94 -22.97
CA HIS A 198 2.38 6.57 -23.82
C HIS A 198 1.81 7.84 -24.47
N ASN A 199 1.81 8.95 -23.72
CA ASN A 199 1.18 10.21 -24.06
C ASN A 199 -0.30 10.04 -24.38
N ASP A 200 -1.01 9.32 -23.52
CA ASP A 200 -2.41 8.96 -23.68
C ASP A 200 -3.23 9.32 -22.43
N THR A 201 -4.53 8.98 -22.46
CA THR A 201 -5.48 9.32 -21.40
C THR A 201 -6.24 8.06 -20.98
N LEU A 202 -6.20 7.77 -19.67
CA LEU A 202 -7.03 6.77 -19.02
C LEU A 202 -8.12 7.48 -18.22
N LYS A 203 -9.36 7.01 -18.34
CA LYS A 203 -10.50 7.46 -17.53
C LYS A 203 -11.07 6.27 -16.78
N ILE A 204 -11.28 6.46 -15.48
CA ILE A 204 -11.76 5.42 -14.57
C ILE A 204 -12.95 5.98 -13.80
N ASP A 205 -14.06 5.28 -13.78
CA ASP A 205 -15.17 5.57 -12.90
C ASP A 205 -14.83 5.08 -11.49
N GLY A 206 -15.03 5.93 -10.49
CA GLY A 206 -14.71 5.60 -9.09
C GLY A 206 -13.22 5.40 -8.78
N SER A 207 -12.93 4.83 -7.60
CA SER A 207 -11.57 4.66 -7.03
C SER A 207 -10.97 3.29 -7.34
N PHE A 208 -10.88 2.92 -8.63
CA PHE A 208 -10.32 1.62 -9.03
C PHE A 208 -8.82 1.63 -9.28
N ALA A 209 -8.20 2.81 -9.46
CA ALA A 209 -6.75 2.93 -9.48
C ALA A 209 -6.21 2.88 -8.07
N ILE A 210 -5.33 1.92 -7.80
CA ILE A 210 -4.69 1.76 -6.49
C ILE A 210 -3.30 2.38 -6.44
N ALA A 211 -2.63 2.53 -7.60
CA ALA A 211 -1.34 3.20 -7.72
C ALA A 211 -1.17 3.76 -9.12
N TRP A 212 -0.41 4.85 -9.25
CA TRP A 212 -0.09 5.47 -10.54
C TRP A 212 1.25 6.21 -10.48
N SER A 213 1.90 6.36 -11.64
CA SER A 213 3.13 7.15 -11.76
C SER A 213 2.86 8.61 -11.42
N GLU A 214 3.68 9.22 -10.56
CA GLU A 214 3.48 10.59 -10.09
C GLU A 214 3.50 11.64 -11.23
N ASN A 215 4.23 11.38 -12.30
CA ASN A 215 4.32 12.25 -13.45
C ASN A 215 3.07 12.28 -14.33
N LEU A 216 2.08 11.45 -14.10
CA LEU A 216 0.78 11.55 -14.75
C LEU A 216 0.01 12.75 -14.19
N ASP A 217 -0.63 13.52 -15.09
CA ASP A 217 -1.56 14.57 -14.68
C ASP A 217 -2.87 13.92 -14.26
N PHE A 218 -3.06 13.84 -12.94
CA PHE A 218 -4.25 13.28 -12.31
C PHE A 218 -5.27 14.35 -12.01
N THR A 219 -6.48 14.20 -12.52
CA THR A 219 -7.60 15.11 -12.30
C THR A 219 -8.91 14.35 -12.08
N VAL A 220 -9.83 14.94 -11.33
CA VAL A 220 -11.20 14.45 -11.19
C VAL A 220 -12.11 15.31 -12.05
N GLU A 221 -12.77 14.69 -13.04
CA GLU A 221 -13.58 15.37 -14.05
C GLU A 221 -15.02 14.82 -14.07
N ARG A 222 -15.93 15.57 -14.69
CA ARG A 222 -17.26 15.02 -15.00
C ARG A 222 -17.17 14.09 -16.21
N SER A 223 -17.92 12.98 -16.17
CA SER A 223 -17.94 12.01 -17.27
C SER A 223 -18.52 12.60 -18.58
N GLY A 224 -19.43 13.58 -18.50
CA GLY A 224 -20.07 14.24 -19.62
C GLY A 224 -19.73 15.73 -19.75
N LYS A 225 -19.84 16.25 -21.00
CA LYS A 225 -19.64 17.70 -21.29
C LYS A 225 -20.68 18.61 -20.66
N THR A 226 -21.84 18.07 -20.26
CA THR A 226 -22.95 18.81 -19.64
C THR A 226 -23.43 18.07 -18.38
N LEU A 227 -24.04 18.81 -17.45
CA LEU A 227 -24.65 18.23 -16.24
C LEU A 227 -25.70 17.14 -16.58
N ILE A 228 -26.48 17.38 -17.63
CA ILE A 228 -27.50 16.44 -18.10
C ILE A 228 -26.85 15.21 -18.74
N GLY A 229 -25.78 15.36 -19.52
CA GLY A 229 -25.02 14.27 -20.13
C GLY A 229 -24.34 13.39 -19.09
N SER A 230 -23.78 13.95 -18.04
CA SER A 230 -23.18 13.24 -16.92
C SER A 230 -24.24 12.49 -16.08
N ALA A 231 -25.42 13.09 -15.87
CA ALA A 231 -26.53 12.43 -15.19
C ALA A 231 -27.16 11.30 -16.02
N MET A 232 -27.14 11.40 -17.35
CA MET A 232 -27.66 10.37 -18.25
C MET A 232 -26.73 9.17 -18.44
N SER A 233 -25.38 9.37 -18.31
CA SER A 233 -24.41 8.27 -18.35
C SER A 233 -24.39 7.45 -17.06
N GLY A 234 -24.91 8.01 -15.96
CA GLY A 234 -24.87 7.36 -14.64
C GLY A 234 -23.52 7.42 -13.91
N GLU A 235 -22.46 7.92 -14.58
CA GLU A 235 -21.07 7.83 -14.11
C GLU A 235 -20.57 9.08 -13.38
N GLY A 236 -21.35 10.09 -13.13
CA GLY A 236 -21.03 11.30 -12.34
C GLY A 236 -19.64 11.91 -12.52
N LEU A 237 -18.69 11.55 -11.66
CA LEU A 237 -17.30 11.96 -11.67
C LEU A 237 -16.38 10.79 -12.07
N VAL A 238 -15.38 11.08 -12.88
CA VAL A 238 -14.35 10.11 -13.31
C VAL A 238 -12.96 10.59 -12.95
N ASN A 239 -12.12 9.66 -12.55
CA ASN A 239 -10.69 9.87 -12.37
C ASN A 239 -10.00 9.81 -13.72
N VAL A 240 -9.19 10.81 -14.04
CA VAL A 240 -8.52 10.95 -15.33
C VAL A 240 -7.02 11.07 -15.15
N TYR A 241 -6.29 10.19 -15.79
CA TYR A 241 -4.84 10.11 -15.80
C TYR A 241 -4.33 10.41 -17.20
N ARG A 242 -3.45 11.42 -17.37
CA ARG A 242 -2.93 11.85 -18.69
C ARG A 242 -1.41 11.86 -18.69
N GLY A 243 -0.84 11.45 -19.79
CA GLY A 243 0.60 11.53 -20.03
C GLY A 243 1.25 10.20 -20.34
N THR A 244 2.51 10.06 -19.93
CA THR A 244 3.29 8.84 -20.08
C THR A 244 3.63 8.31 -18.70
N GLY A 245 3.19 7.09 -18.37
CA GLY A 245 3.39 6.49 -17.06
C GLY A 245 2.52 5.26 -16.88
N ARG A 246 2.55 4.68 -15.69
CA ARG A 246 1.87 3.45 -15.34
C ARG A 246 0.70 3.72 -14.40
N VAL A 247 -0.39 2.97 -14.56
CA VAL A 247 -1.52 2.94 -13.62
C VAL A 247 -1.82 1.48 -13.28
N LEU A 248 -1.97 1.18 -12.00
CA LEU A 248 -2.36 -0.12 -11.47
C LEU A 248 -3.82 -0.04 -11.02
N ILE A 249 -4.68 -0.87 -11.58
CA ILE A 249 -6.13 -0.84 -11.34
C ILE A 249 -6.66 -2.20 -10.89
N LEU A 250 -7.76 -2.18 -10.16
CA LEU A 250 -8.51 -3.36 -9.78
C LEU A 250 -9.25 -3.93 -10.99
N SER A 251 -9.11 -5.24 -11.28
CA SER A 251 -9.85 -5.89 -12.37
C SER A 251 -11.27 -6.30 -11.97
N LEU A 252 -11.45 -6.67 -10.69
CA LEU A 252 -12.72 -7.08 -10.11
C LEU A 252 -13.02 -6.20 -8.91
N ILE A 253 -14.28 -5.81 -8.78
CA ILE A 253 -14.76 -5.03 -7.64
C ILE A 253 -15.67 -5.91 -6.82
N HIS A 254 -15.29 -6.08 -5.57
CA HIS A 254 -16.20 -6.56 -4.55
C HIS A 254 -16.81 -5.33 -3.87
N ILE A 255 -18.01 -4.96 -4.30
CA ILE A 255 -18.82 -3.94 -3.64
C ILE A 255 -19.49 -4.56 -2.40
#